data_839c3e3d8d463d3beca98ef18c8a73db
#
_entry.id   839c3e3d8d463d3beca98ef18c8a73db
#
_cell.length_a   1.000
_cell.length_b   1.000
_cell.length_c   1.000
_cell.angle_alpha   90.00
_cell.angle_beta   90.00
_cell.angle_gamma   90.00
#
_symmetry.space_group_name_H-M   'P 1'
#
loop_
_entity.id
_entity.type
_entity.pdbx_description
1 polymer ?
#
loop_
_entity_poly.entity_id
_entity_poly.type
_entity_poly.pdbx_seq_one_letter_code
_entity_poly.pdbx_strand_id
1 'polypeptide(L)'
;MTKPTLKSTENRQDWLFVILGLFTVTFFLYRDFDIRMLFGYALLGLVLLVHLLRRLLADRAPGMDPVRMAFLILSAAVLVNFLRPDSRHDSNSVSFVLSMVICCAFVLLSRTGERAARIGLGVCFGGAVCLTAFVQFFEFNPWYFWNWFLPKLSGTASSYLCYYVPRGYGFSLGGATLTDYVVFVGLAICCGYLASGRKFDWKSALALVLGAVFFETILIVGRRGELLGAAVCLVLLVLVLCGKKQRRILLIGGIAVCVVGFIAIVALLPWLKQFPALSRYVMTVERLLRGQDITSGRLELYALAWDSFLKHPILGIGWDQFHALVPQAFQELHGQSTVEDVHCIYLQFLTETGIVGTVLLVAPLFYLYYQVCAQLTRLKKRPGELCTARMLCITSFLIQSFLLILGLIDPTFQKIVFWCFYGIALMLLCAALELEGYAPDDPVSRLLNKFIHLCAPPFVLVWNWVAGLFRPLRR
;
A
#
# COMPACT_ATOMS: atom_id res chain seq x y z
N MET A 1 24.46 -31.76 -11.07
CA MET A 1 24.23 -30.32 -10.79
C MET A 1 24.28 -30.16 -9.28
N THR A 2 25.39 -29.70 -8.74
CA THR A 2 25.62 -29.45 -7.32
C THR A 2 24.78 -28.25 -6.87
N LYS A 3 23.92 -28.44 -5.87
CA LYS A 3 23.19 -27.36 -5.22
C LYS A 3 24.18 -26.29 -4.77
N PRO A 4 23.99 -25.01 -5.13
CA PRO A 4 24.83 -23.95 -4.59
C PRO A 4 24.62 -23.91 -3.08
N THR A 5 25.70 -24.05 -2.33
CA THR A 5 25.70 -24.04 -0.88
C THR A 5 25.18 -22.69 -0.36
N LEU A 6 24.06 -22.72 0.36
CA LEU A 6 23.35 -21.58 0.97
C LEU A 6 24.21 -20.69 1.92
N LYS A 7 25.42 -21.11 2.23
CA LYS A 7 26.30 -20.41 3.20
C LYS A 7 26.93 -19.10 2.73
N SER A 8 26.90 -18.75 1.44
CA SER A 8 27.55 -17.52 0.94
C SER A 8 26.64 -16.28 0.90
N THR A 9 25.35 -16.42 1.21
CA THR A 9 24.37 -15.32 1.14
C THR A 9 24.13 -14.61 2.48
N GLU A 10 24.55 -15.19 3.59
CA GLU A 10 24.29 -14.66 4.95
C GLU A 10 24.98 -13.30 5.25
N ASN A 11 26.05 -12.96 4.56
CA ASN A 11 26.81 -11.73 4.82
C ASN A 11 26.40 -10.49 3.97
N ARG A 12 25.25 -10.54 3.27
CA ARG A 12 24.82 -9.45 2.39
C ARG A 12 23.50 -8.86 2.85
N GLN A 13 23.44 -8.37 4.08
CA GLN A 13 22.25 -7.74 4.62
C GLN A 13 22.11 -6.33 4.07
N ASP A 14 21.00 -6.10 3.40
CA ASP A 14 20.61 -4.80 2.90
C ASP A 14 19.56 -4.18 3.83
N TRP A 15 19.88 -3.03 4.39
CA TRP A 15 19.00 -2.33 5.34
C TRP A 15 17.97 -1.43 4.66
N LEU A 16 17.93 -1.38 3.35
CA LEU A 16 17.00 -0.51 2.61
C LEU A 16 15.54 -0.77 3.01
N PHE A 17 15.16 -2.03 3.18
CA PHE A 17 13.81 -2.38 3.63
C PHE A 17 13.47 -1.80 5.01
N VAL A 18 14.40 -1.88 5.97
CA VAL A 18 14.22 -1.32 7.31
C VAL A 18 14.08 0.19 7.27
N ILE A 19 14.89 0.86 6.44
CA ILE A 19 14.87 2.32 6.28
C ILE A 19 13.57 2.79 5.63
N LEU A 20 13.12 2.12 4.56
CA LEU A 20 11.84 2.44 3.94
C LEU A 20 10.67 2.22 4.91
N GLY A 21 10.69 1.12 5.66
CA GLY A 21 9.71 0.84 6.70
C GLY A 21 9.67 1.92 7.77
N LEU A 22 10.83 2.34 8.28
CA LEU A 22 10.93 3.41 9.28
C LEU A 22 10.38 4.74 8.72
N PHE A 23 10.79 5.11 7.51
CA PHE A 23 10.25 6.32 6.86
C PHE A 23 8.73 6.25 6.74
N THR A 24 8.19 5.11 6.30
CA THR A 24 6.75 4.95 6.09
C THR A 24 5.96 5.08 7.40
N VAL A 25 6.40 4.45 8.48
CA VAL A 25 5.67 4.50 9.76
C VAL A 25 5.82 5.85 10.47
N THR A 26 6.86 6.61 10.17
CA THR A 26 7.08 7.97 10.73
C THR A 26 6.62 9.08 9.79
N PHE A 27 5.94 8.75 8.71
CA PHE A 27 5.48 9.70 7.69
C PHE A 27 4.60 10.83 8.27
N PHE A 28 3.83 10.55 9.34
CA PHE A 28 3.02 11.54 10.02
C PHE A 28 3.80 12.76 10.54
N LEU A 29 5.11 12.60 10.85
CA LEU A 29 5.96 13.68 11.32
C LEU A 29 6.04 14.83 10.31
N TYR A 30 6.03 14.51 9.02
CA TYR A 30 6.11 15.52 7.96
C TYR A 30 4.84 16.35 7.83
N ARG A 31 3.69 15.74 8.10
CA ARG A 31 2.39 16.40 7.99
C ARG A 31 1.96 17.08 9.30
N ASP A 32 2.03 16.34 10.40
CA ASP A 32 1.39 16.73 11.65
C ASP A 32 2.26 17.65 12.49
N PHE A 33 3.59 17.69 12.22
CA PHE A 33 4.56 18.53 12.90
C PHE A 33 5.30 19.52 11.98
N ASP A 34 4.77 19.78 10.79
CA ASP A 34 5.31 20.73 9.79
C ASP A 34 6.77 20.48 9.40
N ILE A 35 7.23 19.23 9.49
CA ILE A 35 8.56 18.88 8.98
C ILE A 35 8.47 18.84 7.45
N ARG A 36 9.31 19.63 6.78
CA ARG A 36 9.30 19.68 5.31
C ARG A 36 9.60 18.30 4.71
N MET A 37 8.71 17.82 3.86
CA MET A 37 8.84 16.53 3.14
C MET A 37 10.17 16.39 2.40
N LEU A 38 10.72 17.51 1.92
CA LEU A 38 12.02 17.57 1.25
C LEU A 38 13.16 16.97 2.13
N PHE A 39 13.10 17.14 3.44
CA PHE A 39 14.06 16.51 4.36
C PHE A 39 14.01 14.98 4.30
N GLY A 40 12.80 14.41 4.29
CA GLY A 40 12.62 12.97 4.17
C GLY A 40 13.15 12.43 2.85
N TYR A 41 12.85 13.09 1.74
CA TYR A 41 13.37 12.72 0.43
C TYR A 41 14.88 12.87 0.32
N ALA A 42 15.46 13.95 0.88
CA ALA A 42 16.89 14.14 0.92
C ALA A 42 17.60 13.02 1.71
N LEU A 43 17.03 12.63 2.85
CA LEU A 43 17.55 11.52 3.65
C LEU A 43 17.49 10.19 2.90
N LEU A 44 16.34 9.88 2.29
CA LEU A 44 16.19 8.67 1.48
C LEU A 44 17.12 8.67 0.27
N GLY A 45 17.24 9.80 -0.42
CA GLY A 45 18.18 9.98 -1.53
C GLY A 45 19.62 9.79 -1.12
N LEU A 46 20.04 10.32 0.04
CA LEU A 46 21.39 10.13 0.61
C LEU A 46 21.65 8.65 0.91
N VAL A 47 20.69 7.96 1.52
CA VAL A 47 20.79 6.51 1.79
C VAL A 47 20.98 5.72 0.52
N LEU A 48 20.17 6.01 -0.51
CA LEU A 48 20.30 5.37 -1.83
C LEU A 48 21.64 5.66 -2.47
N LEU A 49 22.12 6.90 -2.41
CA LEU A 49 23.43 7.29 -2.93
C LEU A 49 24.57 6.52 -2.24
N VAL A 50 24.56 6.49 -0.89
CA VAL A 50 25.56 5.73 -0.11
C VAL A 50 25.50 4.24 -0.45
N HIS A 51 24.29 3.68 -0.60
CA HIS A 51 24.11 2.27 -0.97
C HIS A 51 24.63 2.00 -2.39
N LEU A 52 24.32 2.88 -3.34
CA LEU A 52 24.80 2.80 -4.72
C LEU A 52 26.34 2.88 -4.78
N LEU A 53 26.94 3.83 -4.07
CA LEU A 53 28.41 3.97 -3.98
C LEU A 53 29.05 2.72 -3.40
N ARG A 54 28.49 2.14 -2.32
CA ARG A 54 28.98 0.87 -1.76
C ARG A 54 28.92 -0.28 -2.77
N ARG A 55 27.86 -0.35 -3.59
CA ARG A 55 27.74 -1.36 -4.67
C ARG A 55 28.76 -1.12 -5.77
N LEU A 56 28.95 0.12 -6.20
CA LEU A 56 29.97 0.48 -7.20
C LEU A 56 31.39 0.15 -6.71
N LEU A 57 31.71 0.49 -5.46
CA LEU A 57 32.98 0.15 -4.85
C LEU A 57 33.19 -1.37 -4.73
N ALA A 58 32.14 -2.12 -4.48
CA ALA A 58 32.18 -3.59 -4.41
C ALA A 58 32.06 -4.29 -5.77
N ASP A 59 31.94 -3.56 -6.89
CA ASP A 59 31.74 -4.06 -8.25
C ASP A 59 30.51 -5.00 -8.37
N ARG A 60 29.41 -4.64 -7.73
CA ARG A 60 28.20 -5.46 -7.65
C ARG A 60 27.03 -4.79 -8.35
N ALA A 61 26.81 -5.15 -9.60
CA ALA A 61 25.62 -4.68 -10.32
C ALA A 61 24.34 -5.10 -9.61
N PRO A 62 23.29 -4.25 -9.61
CA PRO A 62 21.95 -4.63 -9.17
C PRO A 62 21.45 -5.85 -9.97
N GLY A 63 20.95 -6.87 -9.26
CA GLY A 63 20.29 -8.00 -9.92
C GLY A 63 18.89 -7.57 -10.36
N MET A 64 18.56 -7.78 -11.63
CA MET A 64 17.23 -7.56 -12.17
C MET A 64 16.49 -8.90 -12.29
N ASP A 65 15.25 -8.92 -11.86
CA ASP A 65 14.32 -10.04 -12.01
C ASP A 65 12.99 -9.55 -12.59
N PRO A 66 12.08 -10.45 -13.00
CA PRO A 66 10.81 -10.04 -13.62
C PRO A 66 9.92 -9.16 -12.74
N VAL A 67 9.95 -9.33 -11.40
CA VAL A 67 9.18 -8.51 -10.46
C VAL A 67 9.73 -7.08 -10.44
N ARG A 68 11.05 -6.93 -10.29
CA ARG A 68 11.71 -5.63 -10.31
C ARG A 68 11.56 -4.93 -11.67
N MET A 69 11.64 -5.69 -12.77
CA MET A 69 11.43 -5.15 -14.12
C MET A 69 9.99 -4.66 -14.31
N ALA A 70 8.98 -5.42 -13.88
CA ALA A 70 7.59 -4.98 -13.96
C ALA A 70 7.34 -3.70 -13.16
N PHE A 71 7.96 -3.57 -11.99
CA PHE A 71 7.84 -2.34 -11.20
C PHE A 71 8.57 -1.15 -11.84
N LEU A 72 9.70 -1.39 -12.49
CA LEU A 72 10.39 -0.37 -13.29
C LEU A 72 9.52 0.09 -14.47
N ILE A 73 8.86 -0.84 -15.18
CA ILE A 73 7.95 -0.52 -16.29
C ILE A 73 6.77 0.31 -15.78
N LEU A 74 6.17 -0.07 -14.63
CA LEU A 74 5.10 0.72 -14.00
C LEU A 74 5.57 2.14 -13.68
N SER A 75 6.75 2.27 -13.09
CA SER A 75 7.32 3.57 -12.72
C SER A 75 7.63 4.42 -13.96
N ALA A 76 8.14 3.81 -15.01
CA ALA A 76 8.38 4.47 -16.29
C ALA A 76 7.06 4.92 -16.95
N ALA A 77 6.01 4.09 -16.89
CA ALA A 77 4.70 4.44 -17.42
C ALA A 77 4.10 5.67 -16.70
N VAL A 78 4.22 5.73 -15.37
CA VAL A 78 3.81 6.93 -14.60
C VAL A 78 4.61 8.15 -15.05
N LEU A 79 5.94 8.03 -15.15
CA LEU A 79 6.81 9.13 -15.53
C LEU A 79 6.49 9.64 -16.93
N VAL A 80 6.26 8.74 -17.90
CA VAL A 80 5.88 9.11 -19.28
C VAL A 80 4.55 9.86 -19.29
N ASN A 81 3.54 9.40 -18.55
CA ASN A 81 2.26 10.10 -18.47
C ASN A 81 2.39 11.46 -17.76
N PHE A 82 3.19 11.54 -16.69
CA PHE A 82 3.45 12.79 -15.99
C PHE A 82 4.18 13.83 -16.86
N LEU A 83 5.12 13.41 -17.72
CA LEU A 83 5.90 14.31 -18.60
C LEU A 83 5.14 14.77 -19.85
N ARG A 84 3.91 14.35 -20.06
CA ARG A 84 3.09 14.84 -21.19
C ARG A 84 2.85 16.33 -21.06
N PRO A 85 2.84 17.08 -22.17
CA PRO A 85 2.65 18.54 -22.14
C PRO A 85 1.27 18.99 -21.61
N ASP A 86 0.26 18.12 -21.75
CA ASP A 86 -1.11 18.34 -21.28
C ASP A 86 -1.33 17.93 -19.80
N SER A 87 -0.29 17.49 -19.10
CA SER A 87 -0.34 17.09 -17.69
C SER A 87 -0.15 18.28 -16.76
N ARG A 88 -0.75 18.20 -15.57
CA ARG A 88 -0.55 19.19 -14.51
C ARG A 88 0.74 18.90 -13.73
N HIS A 89 1.52 19.95 -13.45
CA HIS A 89 2.80 19.87 -12.76
C HIS A 89 2.81 20.75 -11.51
N ASP A 90 1.92 20.48 -10.56
CA ASP A 90 1.93 21.17 -9.28
C ASP A 90 2.89 20.51 -8.27
N SER A 91 3.02 21.11 -7.09
CA SER A 91 3.92 20.60 -6.03
C SER A 91 3.52 19.22 -5.53
N ASN A 92 2.21 18.88 -5.55
CA ASN A 92 1.70 17.59 -5.09
C ASN A 92 2.05 16.50 -6.09
N SER A 93 1.81 16.74 -7.39
CA SER A 93 2.13 15.83 -8.48
C SER A 93 3.63 15.57 -8.58
N VAL A 94 4.48 16.61 -8.41
CA VAL A 94 5.93 16.46 -8.35
C VAL A 94 6.38 15.62 -7.15
N SER A 95 5.82 15.89 -5.97
CA SER A 95 6.13 15.12 -4.75
C SER A 95 5.73 13.65 -4.87
N PHE A 96 4.60 13.38 -5.51
CA PHE A 96 4.14 12.05 -5.82
C PHE A 96 5.14 11.29 -6.73
N VAL A 97 5.53 11.89 -7.87
CA VAL A 97 6.47 11.26 -8.81
C VAL A 97 7.84 11.03 -8.16
N LEU A 98 8.33 11.98 -7.37
CA LEU A 98 9.57 11.83 -6.62
C LEU A 98 9.50 10.65 -5.64
N SER A 99 8.39 10.49 -4.93
CA SER A 99 8.19 9.36 -4.01
C SER A 99 8.19 8.04 -4.73
N MET A 100 7.51 7.96 -5.87
CA MET A 100 7.50 6.77 -6.72
C MET A 100 8.92 6.42 -7.21
N VAL A 101 9.68 7.38 -7.72
CA VAL A 101 11.04 7.17 -8.20
C VAL A 101 11.96 6.66 -7.07
N ILE A 102 11.85 7.27 -5.88
CA ILE A 102 12.60 6.83 -4.71
C ILE A 102 12.21 5.40 -4.33
N CYS A 103 10.91 5.09 -4.21
CA CYS A 103 10.45 3.74 -3.89
C CYS A 103 10.88 2.72 -4.95
N CYS A 104 10.83 3.08 -6.24
CA CYS A 104 11.34 2.25 -7.32
C CYS A 104 12.84 1.95 -7.12
N ALA A 105 13.66 2.95 -6.83
CA ALA A 105 15.07 2.76 -6.56
C ALA A 105 15.32 1.86 -5.34
N PHE A 106 14.53 2.01 -4.26
CA PHE A 106 14.61 1.13 -3.09
C PHE A 106 14.33 -0.34 -3.49
N VAL A 107 13.27 -0.61 -4.24
CA VAL A 107 12.92 -1.98 -4.68
C VAL A 107 13.99 -2.55 -5.62
N LEU A 108 14.46 -1.77 -6.60
CA LEU A 108 15.45 -2.21 -7.58
C LEU A 108 16.82 -2.51 -6.93
N LEU A 109 17.25 -1.69 -5.98
CA LEU A 109 18.56 -1.81 -5.34
C LEU A 109 18.56 -2.78 -4.15
N SER A 110 17.39 -3.08 -3.57
CA SER A 110 17.33 -3.93 -2.37
C SER A 110 17.61 -5.40 -2.69
N ARG A 111 18.33 -6.04 -1.75
CA ARG A 111 18.42 -7.48 -1.57
C ARG A 111 18.10 -7.80 -0.13
N THR A 112 16.83 -8.03 0.14
CA THR A 112 16.32 -8.16 1.49
C THR A 112 16.55 -9.57 2.00
N GLY A 113 17.65 -9.80 2.72
CA GLY A 113 17.89 -11.06 3.42
C GLY A 113 16.86 -11.30 4.53
N GLU A 114 16.76 -12.54 5.01
CA GLU A 114 15.76 -12.96 6.01
C GLU A 114 15.80 -12.11 7.30
N ARG A 115 17.01 -11.76 7.79
CA ARG A 115 17.17 -10.93 8.99
C ARG A 115 16.67 -9.51 8.77
N ALA A 116 17.03 -8.89 7.65
CA ALA A 116 16.58 -7.55 7.31
C ALA A 116 15.07 -7.49 7.11
N ALA A 117 14.49 -8.52 6.46
CA ALA A 117 13.04 -8.66 6.30
C ALA A 117 12.33 -8.75 7.67
N ARG A 118 12.85 -9.57 8.59
CA ARG A 118 12.27 -9.70 9.94
C ARG A 118 12.36 -8.40 10.74
N ILE A 119 13.49 -7.70 10.69
CA ILE A 119 13.65 -6.41 11.39
C ILE A 119 12.74 -5.35 10.78
N GLY A 120 12.68 -5.24 9.46
CA GLY A 120 11.79 -4.28 8.78
C GLY A 120 10.31 -4.54 9.06
N LEU A 121 9.87 -5.81 9.09
CA LEU A 121 8.54 -6.17 9.57
C LEU A 121 8.33 -5.76 11.03
N GLY A 122 9.34 -5.94 11.88
CA GLY A 122 9.31 -5.50 13.29
C GLY A 122 9.11 -3.99 13.41
N VAL A 123 9.77 -3.20 12.55
CA VAL A 123 9.61 -1.73 12.49
C VAL A 123 8.18 -1.37 12.06
N CYS A 124 7.68 -1.97 10.98
CA CYS A 124 6.31 -1.74 10.51
C CYS A 124 5.27 -2.14 11.57
N PHE A 125 5.47 -3.28 12.21
CA PHE A 125 4.63 -3.77 13.30
C PHE A 125 4.64 -2.84 14.51
N GLY A 126 5.83 -2.39 14.93
CA GLY A 126 6.00 -1.40 16.01
C GLY A 126 5.27 -0.10 15.71
N GLY A 127 5.35 0.39 14.47
CA GLY A 127 4.59 1.55 14.00
C GLY A 127 3.08 1.33 14.10
N ALA A 128 2.59 0.15 13.68
CA ALA A 128 1.18 -0.21 13.80
C ALA A 128 0.71 -0.25 15.26
N VAL A 129 1.51 -0.83 16.17
CA VAL A 129 1.22 -0.84 17.61
C VAL A 129 1.18 0.57 18.16
N CYS A 130 2.15 1.44 17.83
CA CYS A 130 2.18 2.83 18.30
C CYS A 130 0.96 3.63 17.84
N LEU A 131 0.58 3.54 16.54
CA LEU A 131 -0.59 4.25 16.03
C LEU A 131 -1.90 3.69 16.62
N THR A 132 -2.00 2.38 16.78
CA THR A 132 -3.13 1.75 17.46
C THR A 132 -3.25 2.26 18.91
N ALA A 133 -2.16 2.24 19.65
CA ALA A 133 -2.15 2.76 21.03
C ALA A 133 -2.54 4.25 21.08
N PHE A 134 -2.10 5.04 20.10
CA PHE A 134 -2.48 6.44 19.97
C PHE A 134 -4.00 6.59 19.77
N VAL A 135 -4.57 5.89 18.80
CA VAL A 135 -6.03 5.94 18.52
C VAL A 135 -6.81 5.53 19.77
N GLN A 136 -6.49 4.38 20.35
CA GLN A 136 -7.17 3.85 21.51
C GLN A 136 -7.06 4.79 22.73
N PHE A 137 -5.86 5.31 23.00
CA PHE A 137 -5.64 6.20 24.13
C PHE A 137 -6.52 7.46 24.06
N PHE A 138 -6.57 8.11 22.89
CA PHE A 138 -7.35 9.34 22.74
C PHE A 138 -8.85 9.10 22.57
N GLU A 139 -9.25 7.94 22.06
CA GLU A 139 -10.67 7.57 22.03
C GLU A 139 -11.22 7.40 23.46
N PHE A 140 -10.45 6.81 24.38
CA PHE A 140 -10.83 6.71 25.79
C PHE A 140 -10.59 8.00 26.58
N ASN A 141 -9.73 8.89 26.11
CA ASN A 141 -9.33 10.11 26.82
C ASN A 141 -9.37 11.34 25.93
N PRO A 142 -10.52 11.70 25.33
CA PRO A 142 -10.63 12.80 24.36
C PRO A 142 -10.23 14.16 24.94
N TRP A 143 -10.40 14.37 26.27
CA TRP A 143 -9.99 15.60 26.93
C TRP A 143 -8.48 15.87 26.76
N TYR A 144 -7.62 14.84 26.92
CA TYR A 144 -6.17 14.98 26.73
C TYR A 144 -5.83 15.31 25.28
N PHE A 145 -6.58 14.76 24.32
CA PHE A 145 -6.37 15.10 22.91
C PHE A 145 -6.61 16.59 22.67
N TRP A 146 -7.77 17.11 23.03
CA TRP A 146 -8.18 18.48 22.75
C TRP A 146 -7.35 19.52 23.50
N ASN A 147 -7.02 19.28 24.76
CA ASN A 147 -6.40 20.28 25.64
C ASN A 147 -4.88 20.19 25.73
N TRP A 148 -4.30 19.02 25.45
CA TRP A 148 -2.85 18.82 25.61
C TRP A 148 -2.14 18.49 24.29
N PHE A 149 -2.70 17.63 23.44
CA PHE A 149 -2.00 17.14 22.24
C PHE A 149 -2.25 18.03 21.03
N LEU A 150 -3.51 18.37 20.73
CA LEU A 150 -3.90 19.16 19.57
C LEU A 150 -3.15 20.51 19.45
N PRO A 151 -2.88 21.26 20.54
CA PRO A 151 -2.11 22.52 20.45
C PRO A 151 -0.65 22.35 20.01
N LYS A 152 -0.12 21.11 19.99
CA LYS A 152 1.25 20.79 19.57
C LYS A 152 1.35 20.42 18.11
N LEU A 153 0.21 20.21 17.45
CA LEU A 153 0.16 19.85 16.04
C LEU A 153 0.28 21.11 15.16
N SER A 154 0.68 20.90 13.92
CA SER A 154 0.65 21.91 12.88
C SER A 154 -0.77 22.47 12.67
N GLY A 155 -0.88 23.71 12.19
CA GLY A 155 -2.16 24.32 11.88
C GLY A 155 -2.99 23.50 10.89
N THR A 156 -2.33 22.86 9.90
CA THR A 156 -2.98 22.00 8.91
C THR A 156 -3.54 20.72 9.56
N ALA A 157 -2.76 20.03 10.38
CA ALA A 157 -3.19 18.83 11.07
C ALA A 157 -4.27 19.12 12.12
N SER A 158 -4.11 20.22 12.86
CA SER A 158 -5.10 20.69 13.83
C SER A 158 -6.45 20.99 13.16
N SER A 159 -6.45 21.75 12.06
CA SER A 159 -7.67 22.05 11.29
C SER A 159 -8.34 20.80 10.75
N TYR A 160 -7.55 19.84 10.22
CA TYR A 160 -8.07 18.57 9.74
C TYR A 160 -8.79 17.79 10.85
N LEU A 161 -8.16 17.61 12.00
CA LEU A 161 -8.72 16.87 13.11
C LEU A 161 -9.94 17.57 13.73
N CYS A 162 -9.89 18.90 13.88
CA CYS A 162 -11.04 19.70 14.32
C CYS A 162 -12.25 19.57 13.38
N TYR A 163 -12.01 19.34 12.09
CA TYR A 163 -13.08 19.14 11.11
C TYR A 163 -13.65 17.73 11.14
N TYR A 164 -12.77 16.70 11.16
CA TYR A 164 -13.18 15.32 10.92
C TYR A 164 -13.61 14.57 12.19
N VAL A 165 -12.95 14.79 13.34
CA VAL A 165 -13.28 14.06 14.57
C VAL A 165 -14.71 14.32 15.03
N PRO A 166 -15.24 15.57 15.07
CA PRO A 166 -16.64 15.80 15.41
C PRO A 166 -17.64 15.20 14.40
N ARG A 167 -17.18 14.84 13.20
CA ARG A 167 -17.99 14.17 12.17
C ARG A 167 -17.92 12.64 12.23
N GLY A 168 -17.45 12.09 13.35
CA GLY A 168 -17.40 10.65 13.62
C GLY A 168 -16.22 9.91 12.98
N TYR A 169 -15.11 10.62 12.68
CA TYR A 169 -13.82 9.98 12.46
C TYR A 169 -13.08 9.83 13.79
N GLY A 170 -12.37 8.74 13.97
CA GLY A 170 -11.50 8.55 15.12
C GLY A 170 -10.25 9.44 15.07
N PHE A 171 -9.56 9.51 16.17
CA PHE A 171 -8.26 10.18 16.25
C PHE A 171 -7.24 9.50 15.36
N SER A 172 -6.37 10.27 14.72
CA SER A 172 -5.39 9.75 13.76
C SER A 172 -4.16 10.64 13.68
N LEU A 173 -3.02 10.05 13.30
CA LEU A 173 -1.80 10.78 12.95
C LEU A 173 -1.52 10.63 11.46
N GLY A 174 -1.03 11.69 10.82
CA GLY A 174 -0.82 11.74 9.37
C GLY A 174 -2.12 11.67 8.56
N GLY A 175 -3.26 11.87 9.23
CA GLY A 175 -4.61 11.66 8.72
C GLY A 175 -5.06 10.21 8.78
N ALA A 176 -6.37 10.01 8.70
CA ALA A 176 -7.01 8.70 8.81
C ALA A 176 -6.46 7.67 7.82
N THR A 177 -6.16 8.08 6.58
CA THR A 177 -5.61 7.18 5.54
C THR A 177 -4.27 6.56 5.96
N LEU A 178 -3.32 7.36 6.47
CA LEU A 178 -2.02 6.83 6.88
C LEU A 178 -2.17 5.90 8.08
N THR A 179 -2.98 6.31 9.08
CA THR A 179 -3.25 5.48 10.25
C THR A 179 -3.81 4.13 9.84
N ASP A 180 -4.85 4.10 8.98
CA ASP A 180 -5.46 2.85 8.52
C ASP A 180 -4.47 1.96 7.75
N TYR A 181 -3.61 2.55 6.92
CA TYR A 181 -2.62 1.78 6.14
C TYR A 181 -1.57 1.15 7.05
N VAL A 182 -1.01 1.90 8.00
CA VAL A 182 0.00 1.37 8.94
C VAL A 182 -0.62 0.29 9.83
N VAL A 183 -1.83 0.54 10.36
CA VAL A 183 -2.55 -0.43 11.20
C VAL A 183 -2.90 -1.69 10.39
N PHE A 184 -3.32 -1.54 9.12
CA PHE A 184 -3.57 -2.68 8.25
C PHE A 184 -2.30 -3.50 7.97
N VAL A 185 -1.14 -2.88 7.84
CA VAL A 185 0.13 -3.62 7.73
C VAL A 185 0.40 -4.44 8.99
N GLY A 186 0.09 -3.91 10.18
CA GLY A 186 0.13 -4.67 11.44
C GLY A 186 -0.78 -5.90 11.41
N LEU A 187 -2.03 -5.72 10.96
CA LEU A 187 -2.98 -6.82 10.74
C LEU A 187 -2.45 -7.85 9.73
N ALA A 188 -1.90 -7.39 8.60
CA ALA A 188 -1.33 -8.27 7.58
C ALA A 188 -0.15 -9.09 8.11
N ILE A 189 0.70 -8.51 8.95
CA ILE A 189 1.81 -9.21 9.62
C ILE A 189 1.27 -10.28 10.58
N CYS A 190 0.25 -9.97 11.38
CA CYS A 190 -0.41 -10.93 12.26
C CYS A 190 -1.00 -12.11 11.46
N CYS A 191 -1.74 -11.83 10.39
CA CYS A 191 -2.29 -12.85 9.50
C CYS A 191 -1.18 -13.69 8.84
N GLY A 192 -0.10 -13.04 8.38
CA GLY A 192 1.07 -13.72 7.82
C GLY A 192 1.73 -14.65 8.82
N TYR A 193 1.86 -14.23 10.08
CA TYR A 193 2.42 -15.06 11.15
C TYR A 193 1.52 -16.26 11.45
N LEU A 194 0.22 -16.05 11.65
CA LEU A 194 -0.75 -17.10 11.95
C LEU A 194 -0.88 -18.14 10.83
N ALA A 195 -0.86 -17.68 9.58
CA ALA A 195 -1.02 -18.54 8.40
C ALA A 195 0.31 -19.08 7.85
N SER A 196 1.45 -18.83 8.51
CA SER A 196 2.78 -19.25 8.03
C SER A 196 3.02 -20.77 8.07
N GLY A 197 2.16 -21.53 8.74
CA GLY A 197 2.30 -22.97 8.90
C GLY A 197 3.12 -23.39 10.13
N ARG A 198 3.44 -22.46 11.02
CA ARG A 198 4.07 -22.74 12.33
C ARG A 198 3.07 -23.42 13.26
N LYS A 199 3.56 -24.14 14.25
CA LYS A 199 2.73 -24.65 15.34
C LYS A 199 2.19 -23.47 16.14
N PHE A 200 0.94 -23.60 16.60
CA PHE A 200 0.30 -22.58 17.44
C PHE A 200 1.02 -22.51 18.79
N ASP A 201 1.50 -21.33 19.14
CA ASP A 201 2.22 -21.01 20.36
C ASP A 201 1.65 -19.73 21.01
N TRP A 202 2.23 -19.27 22.12
CA TRP A 202 1.81 -18.04 22.77
C TRP A 202 1.95 -16.80 21.89
N LYS A 203 2.91 -16.78 20.94
CA LYS A 203 3.08 -15.70 19.94
C LYS A 203 1.93 -15.72 18.94
N SER A 204 1.43 -16.91 18.60
CA SER A 204 0.23 -17.05 17.76
C SER A 204 -1.02 -16.50 18.45
N ALA A 205 -1.18 -16.77 19.77
CA ALA A 205 -2.26 -16.20 20.55
C ALA A 205 -2.14 -14.67 20.61
N LEU A 206 -0.94 -14.14 20.84
CA LEU A 206 -0.69 -12.70 20.83
C LEU A 206 -0.99 -12.07 19.45
N ALA A 207 -0.56 -12.71 18.35
CA ALA A 207 -0.84 -12.24 17.01
C ALA A 207 -2.35 -12.24 16.70
N LEU A 208 -3.11 -13.20 17.23
CA LEU A 208 -4.56 -13.22 17.08
C LEU A 208 -5.22 -12.04 17.82
N VAL A 209 -4.82 -11.80 19.08
CA VAL A 209 -5.34 -10.67 19.88
C VAL A 209 -4.99 -9.34 19.24
N LEU A 210 -3.72 -9.13 18.88
CA LEU A 210 -3.30 -7.88 18.23
C LEU A 210 -3.93 -7.69 16.85
N GLY A 211 -4.12 -8.76 16.09
CA GLY A 211 -4.86 -8.72 14.83
C GLY A 211 -6.31 -8.25 15.00
N ALA A 212 -6.98 -8.73 16.04
CA ALA A 212 -8.34 -8.28 16.39
C ALA A 212 -8.36 -6.79 16.80
N VAL A 213 -7.38 -6.35 17.60
CA VAL A 213 -7.24 -4.95 18.01
C VAL A 213 -6.91 -4.04 16.82
N PHE A 214 -6.06 -4.46 15.90
CA PHE A 214 -5.79 -3.70 14.67
C PHE A 214 -7.05 -3.57 13.81
N PHE A 215 -7.81 -4.64 13.63
CA PHE A 215 -9.06 -4.59 12.87
C PHE A 215 -10.10 -3.67 13.52
N GLU A 216 -10.22 -3.73 14.83
CA GLU A 216 -11.08 -2.83 15.62
C GLU A 216 -10.61 -1.37 15.51
N THR A 217 -9.30 -1.11 15.52
CA THR A 217 -8.76 0.24 15.32
C THR A 217 -9.13 0.82 13.94
N ILE A 218 -9.07 0.01 12.86
CA ILE A 218 -9.53 0.43 11.52
C ILE A 218 -11.03 0.80 11.57
N LEU A 219 -11.83 0.05 12.33
CA LEU A 219 -13.25 0.38 12.53
C LEU A 219 -13.42 1.72 13.26
N ILE A 220 -12.67 1.97 14.34
CA ILE A 220 -12.74 3.22 15.13
C ILE A 220 -12.31 4.44 14.31
N VAL A 221 -11.27 4.34 13.50
CA VAL A 221 -10.82 5.44 12.60
C VAL A 221 -11.95 5.91 11.67
N GLY A 222 -12.94 5.05 11.40
CA GLY A 222 -14.22 5.45 10.83
C GLY A 222 -14.23 5.61 9.31
N ARG A 223 -13.22 5.12 8.60
CA ARG A 223 -13.20 5.11 7.14
C ARG A 223 -13.82 3.83 6.59
N ARG A 224 -15.05 3.96 6.06
CA ARG A 224 -15.86 2.83 5.57
C ARG A 224 -15.17 2.00 4.47
N GLY A 225 -14.46 2.69 3.58
CA GLY A 225 -13.75 2.05 2.48
C GLY A 225 -12.60 1.17 2.96
N GLU A 226 -11.80 1.66 3.89
CA GLU A 226 -10.66 0.94 4.46
C GLU A 226 -11.12 -0.27 5.29
N LEU A 227 -12.19 -0.13 6.06
CA LEU A 227 -12.78 -1.26 6.78
C LEU A 227 -13.28 -2.35 5.81
N LEU A 228 -14.02 -1.96 4.76
CA LEU A 228 -14.48 -2.88 3.74
C LEU A 228 -13.29 -3.54 3.02
N GLY A 229 -12.28 -2.75 2.65
CA GLY A 229 -11.05 -3.26 2.03
C GLY A 229 -10.34 -4.29 2.91
N ALA A 230 -10.19 -4.00 4.21
CA ALA A 230 -9.59 -4.94 5.16
C ALA A 230 -10.40 -6.24 5.26
N ALA A 231 -11.73 -6.15 5.37
CA ALA A 231 -12.61 -7.32 5.44
C ALA A 231 -12.50 -8.17 4.14
N VAL A 232 -12.54 -7.55 2.96
CA VAL A 232 -12.38 -8.24 1.68
C VAL A 232 -11.01 -8.91 1.58
N CYS A 233 -9.94 -8.28 2.04
CA CYS A 233 -8.60 -8.88 2.08
C CYS A 233 -8.54 -10.15 2.93
N LEU A 234 -9.19 -10.15 4.10
CA LEU A 234 -9.26 -11.34 4.96
C LEU A 234 -10.04 -12.48 4.26
N VAL A 235 -11.15 -12.15 3.57
CA VAL A 235 -11.89 -13.12 2.76
C VAL A 235 -11.02 -13.68 1.64
N LEU A 236 -10.31 -12.83 0.91
CA LEU A 236 -9.39 -13.26 -0.17
C LEU A 236 -8.30 -14.18 0.37
N LEU A 237 -7.71 -13.86 1.53
CA LEU A 237 -6.72 -14.73 2.17
C LEU A 237 -7.30 -16.12 2.46
N VAL A 238 -8.49 -16.19 3.03
CA VAL A 238 -9.20 -17.45 3.28
C VAL A 238 -9.45 -18.21 1.98
N LEU A 239 -9.90 -17.52 0.93
CA LEU A 239 -10.15 -18.14 -0.38
C LEU A 239 -8.88 -18.74 -1.00
N VAL A 240 -7.74 -18.10 -0.84
CA VAL A 240 -6.46 -18.59 -1.36
C VAL A 240 -5.91 -19.74 -0.52
N LEU A 241 -5.97 -19.63 0.81
CA LEU A 241 -5.35 -20.60 1.72
C LEU A 241 -6.17 -21.87 1.92
N CYS A 242 -7.50 -21.78 1.89
CA CYS A 242 -8.37 -22.92 2.20
C CYS A 242 -8.59 -23.87 1.02
N GLY A 243 -8.85 -25.14 1.33
CA GLY A 243 -9.28 -26.14 0.36
C GLY A 243 -10.73 -25.91 -0.11
N LYS A 244 -11.15 -26.59 -1.20
CA LYS A 244 -12.49 -26.39 -1.78
C LYS A 244 -13.64 -26.56 -0.77
N LYS A 245 -13.59 -27.60 0.07
CA LYS A 245 -14.62 -27.85 1.10
C LYS A 245 -14.65 -26.76 2.17
N GLN A 246 -13.51 -26.43 2.73
CA GLN A 246 -13.37 -25.38 3.74
C GLN A 246 -13.78 -24.00 3.20
N ARG A 247 -13.40 -23.69 1.96
CA ARG A 247 -13.78 -22.45 1.27
C ARG A 247 -15.30 -22.30 1.16
N ARG A 248 -16.02 -23.37 0.77
CA ARG A 248 -17.49 -23.34 0.69
C ARG A 248 -18.12 -23.10 2.06
N ILE A 249 -17.65 -23.80 3.11
CA ILE A 249 -18.16 -23.62 4.48
C ILE A 249 -17.92 -22.19 4.97
N LEU A 250 -16.70 -21.65 4.78
CA LEU A 250 -16.35 -20.30 5.22
C LEU A 250 -17.10 -19.22 4.45
N LEU A 251 -17.33 -19.40 3.13
CA LEU A 251 -18.15 -18.49 2.35
C LEU A 251 -19.61 -18.47 2.80
N ILE A 252 -20.22 -19.65 2.95
CA ILE A 252 -21.62 -19.75 3.41
C ILE A 252 -21.74 -19.19 4.84
N GLY A 253 -20.83 -19.57 5.73
CA GLY A 253 -20.80 -19.05 7.10
C GLY A 253 -20.58 -17.54 7.13
N GLY A 254 -19.64 -17.02 6.33
CA GLY A 254 -19.38 -15.60 6.19
C GLY A 254 -20.61 -14.81 5.69
N ILE A 255 -21.30 -15.32 4.65
CA ILE A 255 -22.57 -14.72 4.17
C ILE A 255 -23.61 -14.72 5.29
N ALA A 256 -23.78 -15.84 5.98
CA ALA A 256 -24.73 -15.92 7.10
C ALA A 256 -24.40 -14.91 8.20
N VAL A 257 -23.14 -14.79 8.60
CA VAL A 257 -22.66 -13.79 9.58
C VAL A 257 -22.93 -12.36 9.09
N CYS A 258 -22.67 -12.06 7.81
CA CYS A 258 -22.97 -10.74 7.25
C CYS A 258 -24.46 -10.41 7.28
N VAL A 259 -25.31 -11.36 6.92
CA VAL A 259 -26.78 -11.18 6.94
C VAL A 259 -27.30 -11.00 8.36
N VAL A 260 -26.91 -11.88 9.29
CA VAL A 260 -27.28 -11.77 10.70
C VAL A 260 -26.72 -10.48 11.32
N GLY A 261 -25.46 -10.13 11.01
CA GLY A 261 -24.83 -8.90 11.46
C GLY A 261 -25.56 -7.65 10.94
N PHE A 262 -25.98 -7.64 9.68
CA PHE A 262 -26.74 -6.53 9.11
C PHE A 262 -28.12 -6.39 9.80
N ILE A 263 -28.84 -7.49 10.00
CA ILE A 263 -30.12 -7.49 10.72
C ILE A 263 -29.93 -6.98 12.15
N ALA A 264 -28.87 -7.45 12.85
CA ALA A 264 -28.56 -6.99 14.20
C ALA A 264 -28.22 -5.49 14.24
N ILE A 265 -27.43 -4.98 13.28
CA ILE A 265 -27.14 -3.55 13.17
C ILE A 265 -28.41 -2.74 13.00
N VAL A 266 -29.32 -3.16 12.09
CA VAL A 266 -30.59 -2.47 11.87
C VAL A 266 -31.46 -2.49 13.13
N ALA A 267 -31.55 -3.62 13.83
CA ALA A 267 -32.32 -3.75 15.06
C ALA A 267 -31.75 -2.91 16.22
N LEU A 268 -30.43 -2.78 16.28
CA LEU A 268 -29.72 -2.06 17.34
C LEU A 268 -29.41 -0.61 16.99
N LEU A 269 -29.84 -0.09 15.84
CA LEU A 269 -29.56 1.28 15.39
C LEU A 269 -29.78 2.36 16.47
N PRO A 270 -30.90 2.34 17.24
CA PRO A 270 -31.12 3.36 18.28
C PRO A 270 -30.05 3.35 19.39
N TRP A 271 -29.56 2.15 19.72
CA TRP A 271 -28.51 1.97 20.72
C TRP A 271 -27.14 2.30 20.16
N LEU A 272 -26.82 1.88 18.93
CA LEU A 272 -25.55 2.14 18.28
C LEU A 272 -25.27 3.64 18.03
N LYS A 273 -26.32 4.46 17.92
CA LYS A 273 -26.20 5.94 17.83
C LYS A 273 -25.52 6.59 19.04
N GLN A 274 -25.53 5.93 20.17
CA GLN A 274 -24.92 6.44 21.40
C GLN A 274 -23.38 6.37 21.36
N PHE A 275 -22.81 5.62 20.41
CA PHE A 275 -21.37 5.44 20.27
C PHE A 275 -20.82 6.34 19.15
N PRO A 276 -20.03 7.39 19.48
CA PRO A 276 -19.47 8.31 18.48
C PRO A 276 -18.65 7.59 17.40
N ALA A 277 -17.84 6.60 17.78
CA ALA A 277 -17.03 5.80 16.86
C ALA A 277 -17.85 5.03 15.80
N LEU A 278 -19.13 4.74 16.08
CA LEU A 278 -20.03 4.03 15.17
C LEU A 278 -20.96 4.96 14.38
N SER A 279 -20.99 6.25 14.71
CA SER A 279 -21.95 7.22 14.16
C SER A 279 -21.96 7.25 12.62
N ARG A 280 -20.83 7.16 11.98
CA ARG A 280 -20.71 7.16 10.52
C ARG A 280 -21.30 5.92 9.87
N TYR A 281 -21.10 4.76 10.47
CA TYR A 281 -21.68 3.50 9.98
C TYR A 281 -23.20 3.50 10.13
N VAL A 282 -23.66 3.95 11.29
CA VAL A 282 -25.10 4.12 11.59
C VAL A 282 -25.76 5.07 10.61
N MET A 283 -25.19 6.26 10.36
CA MET A 283 -25.68 7.21 9.36
C MET A 283 -25.72 6.59 7.95
N THR A 284 -24.73 5.74 7.61
CA THR A 284 -24.71 5.07 6.29
C THR A 284 -25.87 4.10 6.16
N VAL A 285 -26.13 3.28 7.19
CA VAL A 285 -27.25 2.34 7.19
C VAL A 285 -28.58 3.10 7.13
N GLU A 286 -28.74 4.19 7.88
CA GLU A 286 -29.95 5.01 7.81
C GLU A 286 -30.20 5.62 6.42
N ARG A 287 -29.14 6.16 5.80
CA ARG A 287 -29.25 6.69 4.41
C ARG A 287 -29.63 5.59 3.44
N LEU A 288 -29.03 4.40 3.55
CA LEU A 288 -29.38 3.23 2.73
C LEU A 288 -30.84 2.86 2.89
N LEU A 289 -31.35 2.77 4.13
CA LEU A 289 -32.73 2.43 4.43
C LEU A 289 -33.74 3.49 3.90
N ARG A 290 -33.29 4.75 3.79
CA ARG A 290 -34.08 5.85 3.23
C ARG A 290 -33.95 6.01 1.72
N GLY A 291 -33.19 5.17 1.04
CA GLY A 291 -32.89 5.29 -0.39
C GLY A 291 -32.08 6.53 -0.77
N GLN A 292 -31.32 7.11 0.19
CA GLN A 292 -30.49 8.29 -0.04
C GLN A 292 -29.11 7.88 -0.54
N ASP A 293 -28.39 8.82 -1.17
CA ASP A 293 -27.03 8.59 -1.61
C ASP A 293 -26.09 8.27 -0.44
N ILE A 294 -25.47 7.08 -0.52
CA ILE A 294 -24.45 6.61 0.42
C ILE A 294 -23.03 6.82 -0.12
N THR A 295 -22.90 7.23 -1.38
CA THR A 295 -21.62 7.37 -2.08
C THR A 295 -20.97 8.75 -1.88
N SER A 296 -21.71 9.70 -1.29
CA SER A 296 -21.24 11.07 -1.10
C SER A 296 -20.91 11.77 -2.43
N GLY A 297 -21.78 11.61 -3.46
CA GLY A 297 -21.65 12.25 -4.77
C GLY A 297 -20.67 11.56 -5.73
N ARG A 298 -20.05 10.45 -5.33
CA ARG A 298 -19.04 9.77 -6.18
C ARG A 298 -19.60 9.25 -7.50
N LEU A 299 -20.88 8.84 -7.54
CA LEU A 299 -21.49 8.36 -8.77
C LEU A 299 -21.53 9.43 -9.86
N GLU A 300 -21.73 10.70 -9.48
CA GLU A 300 -21.71 11.84 -10.41
C GLU A 300 -20.29 12.06 -10.96
N LEU A 301 -19.26 11.95 -10.09
CA LEU A 301 -17.86 12.01 -10.52
C LEU A 301 -17.50 10.86 -11.46
N TYR A 302 -18.02 9.66 -11.21
CA TYR A 302 -17.81 8.50 -12.09
C TYR A 302 -18.46 8.70 -13.46
N ALA A 303 -19.67 9.25 -13.51
CA ALA A 303 -20.33 9.59 -14.76
C ALA A 303 -19.54 10.64 -15.55
N LEU A 304 -19.10 11.72 -14.89
CA LEU A 304 -18.28 12.78 -15.50
C LEU A 304 -16.95 12.22 -16.05
N ALA A 305 -16.29 11.37 -15.29
CA ALA A 305 -15.04 10.73 -15.70
C ALA A 305 -15.25 9.80 -16.90
N TRP A 306 -16.34 9.02 -16.90
CA TRP A 306 -16.67 8.13 -18.00
C TRP A 306 -17.00 8.89 -19.28
N ASP A 307 -17.80 9.97 -19.19
CA ASP A 307 -18.12 10.83 -20.33
C ASP A 307 -16.87 11.52 -20.91
N SER A 308 -15.95 11.92 -20.06
CA SER A 308 -14.66 12.45 -20.49
C SER A 308 -13.79 11.41 -21.19
N PHE A 309 -13.74 10.19 -20.67
CA PHE A 309 -13.05 9.07 -21.31
C PHE A 309 -13.62 8.78 -22.69
N LEU A 310 -14.94 8.77 -22.87
CA LEU A 310 -15.58 8.53 -24.18
C LEU A 310 -15.21 9.60 -25.21
N LYS A 311 -14.91 10.83 -24.78
CA LYS A 311 -14.45 11.92 -25.66
C LYS A 311 -12.97 11.81 -26.01
N HIS A 312 -12.15 11.26 -25.10
CA HIS A 312 -10.68 11.15 -25.24
C HIS A 312 -10.18 9.72 -24.97
N PRO A 313 -10.66 8.68 -25.72
CA PRO A 313 -10.48 7.28 -25.32
C PRO A 313 -9.04 6.75 -25.46
N ILE A 314 -8.23 7.32 -26.33
CA ILE A 314 -6.91 6.77 -26.62
C ILE A 314 -5.84 7.24 -25.63
N LEU A 315 -5.69 8.56 -25.46
CA LEU A 315 -4.64 9.17 -24.64
C LEU A 315 -5.16 9.89 -23.40
N GLY A 316 -6.49 10.01 -23.23
CA GLY A 316 -7.09 10.76 -22.13
C GLY A 316 -6.87 12.27 -22.23
N ILE A 317 -7.18 12.97 -21.13
CA ILE A 317 -7.14 14.45 -21.04
C ILE A 317 -5.81 14.99 -20.47
N GLY A 318 -4.89 14.15 -20.06
CA GLY A 318 -3.65 14.51 -19.37
C GLY A 318 -3.66 14.11 -17.90
N TRP A 319 -2.47 13.84 -17.35
CA TRP A 319 -2.29 13.43 -15.96
C TRP A 319 -2.71 14.56 -15.01
N ASP A 320 -3.48 14.21 -13.98
CA ASP A 320 -3.95 15.12 -12.93
C ASP A 320 -4.80 16.31 -13.48
N GLN A 321 -5.54 16.08 -14.58
CA GLN A 321 -6.41 17.10 -15.21
C GLN A 321 -7.89 16.93 -14.87
N PHE A 322 -8.28 15.87 -14.18
CA PHE A 322 -9.70 15.61 -13.88
C PHE A 322 -10.38 16.76 -13.11
N HIS A 323 -9.66 17.40 -12.18
CA HIS A 323 -10.18 18.51 -11.38
C HIS A 323 -10.75 19.65 -12.23
N ALA A 324 -10.19 19.89 -13.43
CA ALA A 324 -10.64 20.93 -14.35
C ALA A 324 -12.02 20.64 -14.97
N LEU A 325 -12.47 19.40 -14.92
CA LEU A 325 -13.79 18.97 -15.42
C LEU A 325 -14.89 19.15 -14.40
N VAL A 326 -14.57 19.27 -13.10
CA VAL A 326 -15.57 19.28 -12.03
C VAL A 326 -16.22 20.65 -11.93
N PRO A 327 -17.54 20.80 -12.18
CA PRO A 327 -18.22 22.08 -12.11
C PRO A 327 -18.13 22.70 -10.71
N GLN A 328 -17.98 24.03 -10.64
CA GLN A 328 -17.96 24.77 -9.37
C GLN A 328 -19.23 24.53 -8.54
N ALA A 329 -20.40 24.47 -9.20
CA ALA A 329 -21.66 24.19 -8.54
C ALA A 329 -21.68 22.82 -7.82
N PHE A 330 -21.00 21.80 -8.37
CA PHE A 330 -20.84 20.51 -7.71
C PHE A 330 -19.98 20.62 -6.44
N GLN A 331 -18.89 21.37 -6.52
CA GLN A 331 -17.99 21.60 -5.37
C GLN A 331 -18.72 22.31 -4.22
N GLU A 332 -19.50 23.34 -4.54
CA GLU A 332 -20.29 24.09 -3.56
C GLU A 332 -21.39 23.22 -2.93
N LEU A 333 -22.11 22.43 -3.74
CA LEU A 333 -23.18 21.53 -3.27
C LEU A 333 -22.68 20.50 -2.24
N HIS A 334 -21.47 19.98 -2.44
CA HIS A 334 -20.86 18.98 -1.54
C HIS A 334 -20.00 19.60 -0.43
N GLY A 335 -19.96 20.96 -0.31
CA GLY A 335 -19.22 21.68 0.72
C GLY A 335 -17.71 21.47 0.66
N GLN A 336 -17.19 21.18 -0.55
CA GLN A 336 -15.78 20.98 -0.82
C GLN A 336 -15.24 22.20 -1.57
N SER A 337 -14.11 22.73 -1.14
CA SER A 337 -13.47 23.86 -1.84
C SER A 337 -12.87 23.45 -3.18
N THR A 338 -12.43 22.21 -3.29
CA THR A 338 -11.89 21.61 -4.53
C THR A 338 -12.15 20.10 -4.53
N VAL A 339 -12.60 19.55 -5.66
CA VAL A 339 -12.62 18.11 -5.93
C VAL A 339 -11.52 17.85 -6.94
N GLU A 340 -10.49 17.14 -6.52
CA GLU A 340 -9.31 16.92 -7.35
C GLU A 340 -9.34 15.55 -8.04
N ASP A 341 -10.09 14.58 -7.49
CA ASP A 341 -10.01 13.17 -7.86
C ASP A 341 -11.35 12.53 -8.20
N VAL A 342 -11.33 11.52 -9.07
CA VAL A 342 -12.49 10.67 -9.40
C VAL A 342 -12.93 9.80 -8.21
N HIS A 343 -12.08 9.57 -7.22
CA HIS A 343 -12.26 8.57 -6.15
C HIS A 343 -12.38 7.11 -6.62
N CYS A 344 -11.91 6.82 -7.84
CA CYS A 344 -11.67 5.48 -8.37
C CYS A 344 -10.44 5.57 -9.28
N ILE A 345 -9.32 5.02 -8.85
CA ILE A 345 -8.05 5.19 -9.57
C ILE A 345 -8.08 4.58 -10.98
N TYR A 346 -8.80 3.49 -11.17
CA TYR A 346 -8.89 2.83 -12.47
C TYR A 346 -9.67 3.66 -13.49
N LEU A 347 -10.75 4.31 -13.03
CA LEU A 347 -11.53 5.21 -13.86
C LEU A 347 -10.76 6.53 -14.09
N GLN A 348 -10.01 6.99 -13.10
CA GLN A 348 -9.14 8.15 -13.26
C GLN A 348 -8.04 7.89 -14.30
N PHE A 349 -7.41 6.71 -14.30
CA PHE A 349 -6.47 6.35 -15.36
C PHE A 349 -7.13 6.36 -16.74
N LEU A 350 -8.31 5.78 -16.89
CA LEU A 350 -9.04 5.81 -18.15
C LEU A 350 -9.30 7.25 -18.63
N THR A 351 -9.73 8.12 -17.73
CA THR A 351 -10.04 9.52 -18.04
C THR A 351 -8.78 10.30 -18.40
N GLU A 352 -7.74 10.21 -17.58
CA GLU A 352 -6.54 11.05 -17.69
C GLU A 352 -5.52 10.52 -18.69
N THR A 353 -5.38 9.20 -18.81
CA THR A 353 -4.34 8.58 -19.65
C THR A 353 -4.90 7.76 -20.83
N GLY A 354 -6.22 7.67 -20.96
CA GLY A 354 -6.89 6.87 -21.97
C GLY A 354 -6.59 5.37 -21.83
N ILE A 355 -7.00 4.59 -22.85
CA ILE A 355 -6.80 3.14 -22.84
C ILE A 355 -5.31 2.77 -22.88
N VAL A 356 -4.49 3.53 -23.62
CA VAL A 356 -3.06 3.25 -23.80
C VAL A 356 -2.33 3.42 -22.45
N GLY A 357 -2.47 4.57 -21.81
CA GLY A 357 -1.83 4.82 -20.52
C GLY A 357 -2.37 3.89 -19.43
N THR A 358 -3.68 3.64 -19.41
CA THR A 358 -4.30 2.70 -18.45
C THR A 358 -3.72 1.29 -18.58
N VAL A 359 -3.57 0.76 -19.78
CA VAL A 359 -2.97 -0.57 -19.98
C VAL A 359 -1.52 -0.58 -19.49
N LEU A 360 -0.75 0.46 -19.79
CA LEU A 360 0.66 0.58 -19.35
C LEU A 360 0.79 0.66 -17.81
N LEU A 361 -0.20 1.22 -17.12
CA LEU A 361 -0.22 1.33 -15.66
C LEU A 361 -0.78 0.06 -15.00
N VAL A 362 -1.89 -0.46 -15.52
CA VAL A 362 -2.64 -1.54 -14.86
C VAL A 362 -2.04 -2.92 -15.14
N ALA A 363 -1.49 -3.15 -16.35
CA ALA A 363 -0.91 -4.46 -16.69
C ALA A 363 0.27 -4.84 -15.77
N PRO A 364 1.26 -3.96 -15.48
CA PRO A 364 2.30 -4.28 -14.50
C PRO A 364 1.76 -4.53 -13.09
N LEU A 365 0.74 -3.77 -12.63
CA LEU A 365 0.10 -3.98 -11.33
C LEU A 365 -0.52 -5.38 -11.24
N PHE A 366 -1.27 -5.79 -12.27
CA PHE A 366 -1.86 -7.14 -12.35
C PHE A 366 -0.79 -8.22 -12.40
N TYR A 367 0.29 -8.02 -13.15
CA TYR A 367 1.39 -8.97 -13.17
C TYR A 367 2.05 -9.12 -11.79
N LEU A 368 2.32 -8.02 -11.09
CA LEU A 368 2.92 -8.05 -9.75
C LEU A 368 1.99 -8.75 -8.74
N TYR A 369 0.69 -8.50 -8.83
CA TYR A 369 -0.30 -9.18 -8.02
C TYR A 369 -0.42 -10.67 -8.37
N TYR A 370 -0.36 -11.02 -9.65
CA TYR A 370 -0.31 -12.41 -10.09
C TYR A 370 0.90 -13.15 -9.51
N GLN A 371 2.08 -12.53 -9.49
CA GLN A 371 3.29 -13.15 -8.93
C GLN A 371 3.15 -13.47 -7.44
N VAL A 372 2.57 -12.59 -6.64
CA VAL A 372 2.35 -12.88 -5.22
C VAL A 372 1.32 -13.99 -5.01
N CYS A 373 0.25 -14.04 -5.82
CA CYS A 373 -0.74 -15.11 -5.80
C CYS A 373 -0.14 -16.47 -6.21
N ALA A 374 0.65 -16.49 -7.27
CA ALA A 374 1.34 -17.68 -7.77
C ALA A 374 2.31 -18.23 -6.71
N GLN A 375 3.12 -17.35 -6.12
CA GLN A 375 4.05 -17.69 -5.06
C GLN A 375 3.34 -18.24 -3.83
N LEU A 376 2.26 -17.60 -3.37
CA LEU A 376 1.46 -18.07 -2.25
C LEU A 376 0.85 -19.44 -2.50
N THR A 377 0.36 -19.70 -3.72
CA THR A 377 -0.19 -21.01 -4.12
C THR A 377 0.88 -22.11 -4.10
N ARG A 378 2.12 -21.78 -4.44
CA ARG A 378 3.26 -22.71 -4.38
C ARG A 378 3.65 -23.03 -2.95
N LEU A 379 3.83 -22.00 -2.11
CA LEU A 379 4.20 -22.14 -0.71
C LEU A 379 3.13 -22.88 0.10
N LYS A 380 1.85 -22.81 -0.31
CA LYS A 380 0.77 -23.59 0.28
C LYS A 380 0.99 -25.11 0.17
N LYS A 381 1.64 -25.59 -0.89
CA LYS A 381 1.91 -27.02 -1.12
C LYS A 381 3.07 -27.57 -0.27
N ARG A 382 3.78 -26.71 0.47
CA ARG A 382 4.94 -27.07 1.31
C ARG A 382 4.74 -26.59 2.75
N PRO A 383 3.73 -27.12 3.47
CA PRO A 383 3.45 -26.71 4.85
C PRO A 383 4.61 -27.16 5.77
N GLY A 384 5.00 -26.26 6.70
CA GLY A 384 6.08 -26.54 7.67
C GLY A 384 7.49 -26.25 7.18
N GLU A 385 7.71 -26.23 5.86
CA GLU A 385 8.92 -25.72 5.24
C GLU A 385 8.78 -24.23 4.93
N LEU A 386 9.86 -23.48 4.96
CA LEU A 386 9.85 -22.08 4.51
C LEU A 386 8.79 -21.15 5.21
N CYS A 387 8.54 -21.37 6.52
CA CYS A 387 7.57 -20.59 7.27
C CYS A 387 7.80 -19.06 7.15
N THR A 388 9.05 -18.62 7.11
CA THR A 388 9.38 -17.19 6.93
C THR A 388 8.99 -16.70 5.55
N ALA A 389 9.36 -17.39 4.47
CA ALA A 389 8.99 -17.02 3.12
C ALA A 389 7.46 -16.96 2.95
N ARG A 390 6.73 -17.90 3.55
CA ARG A 390 5.27 -17.94 3.54
C ARG A 390 4.66 -16.74 4.29
N MET A 391 5.20 -16.39 5.46
CA MET A 391 4.80 -15.20 6.21
C MET A 391 5.00 -13.92 5.38
N LEU A 392 6.18 -13.74 4.78
CA LEU A 392 6.49 -12.58 3.93
C LEU A 392 5.54 -12.49 2.73
N CYS A 393 5.30 -13.63 2.07
CA CYS A 393 4.41 -13.71 0.91
C CYS A 393 2.95 -13.38 1.27
N ILE A 394 2.42 -13.88 2.40
CA ILE A 394 1.07 -13.56 2.87
C ILE A 394 0.96 -12.08 3.21
N THR A 395 1.93 -11.52 3.91
CA THR A 395 1.94 -10.09 4.25
C THR A 395 1.97 -9.23 2.99
N SER A 396 2.81 -9.57 2.01
CA SER A 396 2.85 -8.91 0.70
C SER A 396 1.50 -9.01 -0.03
N PHE A 397 0.89 -10.20 -0.07
CA PHE A 397 -0.40 -10.44 -0.69
C PHE A 397 -1.50 -9.56 -0.09
N LEU A 398 -1.57 -9.48 1.24
CA LEU A 398 -2.57 -8.68 1.93
C LEU A 398 -2.38 -7.18 1.67
N ILE A 399 -1.14 -6.67 1.74
CA ILE A 399 -0.86 -5.25 1.47
C ILE A 399 -1.21 -4.90 0.03
N GLN A 400 -0.78 -5.70 -0.96
CA GLN A 400 -1.13 -5.46 -2.37
C GLN A 400 -2.64 -5.54 -2.59
N SER A 401 -3.33 -6.55 -2.03
CA SER A 401 -4.79 -6.69 -2.14
C SER A 401 -5.50 -5.45 -1.58
N PHE A 402 -5.09 -4.99 -0.39
CA PHE A 402 -5.69 -3.83 0.26
C PHE A 402 -5.54 -2.57 -0.58
N LEU A 403 -4.33 -2.30 -1.07
CA LEU A 403 -4.07 -1.11 -1.88
C LEU A 403 -4.84 -1.13 -3.22
N LEU A 404 -4.91 -2.29 -3.89
CA LEU A 404 -5.64 -2.44 -5.15
C LEU A 404 -7.17 -2.35 -4.95
N ILE A 405 -7.70 -2.91 -3.87
CA ILE A 405 -9.13 -2.80 -3.53
C ILE A 405 -9.49 -1.35 -3.18
N LEU A 406 -8.65 -0.68 -2.39
CA LEU A 406 -8.88 0.73 -2.08
C LEU A 406 -8.83 1.61 -3.33
N GLY A 407 -8.05 1.26 -4.33
CA GLY A 407 -8.06 1.94 -5.63
C GLY A 407 -9.42 1.98 -6.33
N LEU A 408 -10.37 1.11 -5.97
CA LEU A 408 -11.76 1.16 -6.47
C LEU A 408 -12.59 2.29 -5.86
N ILE A 409 -12.19 2.79 -4.68
CA ILE A 409 -13.01 3.71 -3.86
C ILE A 409 -12.27 4.95 -3.36
N ASP A 410 -10.96 5.05 -3.63
CA ASP A 410 -10.14 6.19 -3.22
C ASP A 410 -9.00 6.38 -4.25
N PRO A 411 -8.52 7.61 -4.49
CA PRO A 411 -7.40 7.89 -5.40
C PRO A 411 -6.05 7.51 -4.76
N THR A 412 -5.94 6.25 -4.34
CA THR A 412 -4.81 5.76 -3.54
C THR A 412 -3.48 5.87 -4.27
N PHE A 413 -3.50 5.62 -5.58
CA PHE A 413 -2.31 5.54 -6.41
C PHE A 413 -1.56 6.89 -6.53
N GLN A 414 -2.27 8.01 -6.45
CA GLN A 414 -1.69 9.35 -6.47
C GLN A 414 -1.14 9.78 -5.10
N LYS A 415 -1.31 8.97 -4.06
CA LYS A 415 -0.80 9.27 -2.72
C LYS A 415 0.61 8.73 -2.54
N ILE A 416 1.50 9.55 -1.99
CA ILE A 416 2.89 9.18 -1.63
C ILE A 416 2.90 7.88 -0.80
N VAL A 417 1.97 7.79 0.13
CA VAL A 417 1.81 6.66 1.05
C VAL A 417 1.59 5.34 0.31
N PHE A 418 0.86 5.35 -0.82
CA PHE A 418 0.67 4.16 -1.66
C PHE A 418 2.01 3.56 -2.10
N TRP A 419 2.89 4.39 -2.65
CA TRP A 419 4.18 3.92 -3.19
C TRP A 419 5.07 3.34 -2.11
N CYS A 420 5.09 3.94 -0.92
CA CYS A 420 5.84 3.42 0.22
C CYS A 420 5.35 2.02 0.62
N PHE A 421 4.05 1.83 0.79
CA PHE A 421 3.50 0.53 1.17
C PHE A 421 3.58 -0.49 0.04
N TYR A 422 3.36 -0.05 -1.20
CA TYR A 422 3.49 -0.93 -2.36
C TYR A 422 4.95 -1.39 -2.55
N GLY A 423 5.91 -0.47 -2.36
CA GLY A 423 7.34 -0.79 -2.35
C GLY A 423 7.70 -1.80 -1.25
N ILE A 424 7.21 -1.60 -0.02
CA ILE A 424 7.36 -2.57 1.08
C ILE A 424 6.81 -3.94 0.67
N ALA A 425 5.60 -3.99 0.11
CA ALA A 425 4.98 -5.24 -0.32
C ALA A 425 5.80 -5.98 -1.39
N LEU A 426 6.36 -5.25 -2.36
CA LEU A 426 7.22 -5.83 -3.40
C LEU A 426 8.56 -6.31 -2.84
N MET A 427 9.17 -5.59 -1.90
CA MET A 427 10.39 -6.03 -1.23
C MET A 427 10.16 -7.31 -0.43
N LEU A 428 8.99 -7.46 0.21
CA LEU A 428 8.59 -8.69 0.89
C LEU A 428 8.39 -9.86 -0.08
N LEU A 429 7.79 -9.60 -1.26
CA LEU A 429 7.64 -10.61 -2.31
C LEU A 429 9.02 -11.06 -2.83
N CYS A 430 9.90 -10.12 -3.16
CA CYS A 430 11.26 -10.42 -3.61
C CYS A 430 12.02 -11.25 -2.55
N ALA A 431 11.93 -10.86 -1.27
CA ALA A 431 12.55 -11.62 -0.18
C ALA A 431 11.99 -13.05 -0.06
N ALA A 432 10.67 -13.23 -0.23
CA ALA A 432 10.05 -14.55 -0.22
C ALA A 432 10.53 -15.43 -1.37
N LEU A 433 10.67 -14.86 -2.58
CA LEU A 433 11.20 -15.56 -3.76
C LEU A 433 12.67 -15.96 -3.57
N GLU A 434 13.49 -15.03 -3.05
CA GLU A 434 14.91 -15.28 -2.79
C GLU A 434 15.12 -16.37 -1.71
N LEU A 435 14.31 -16.39 -0.65
CA LEU A 435 14.38 -17.40 0.40
C LEU A 435 13.96 -18.79 -0.09
N GLU A 436 13.03 -18.88 -1.03
CA GLU A 436 12.68 -20.16 -1.67
C GLU A 436 13.70 -20.59 -2.73
N GLY A 437 14.53 -19.68 -3.21
CA GLY A 437 15.43 -19.90 -4.35
C GLY A 437 14.66 -20.07 -5.66
N TYR A 438 13.51 -19.40 -5.78
CA TYR A 438 12.63 -19.51 -6.94
C TYR A 438 12.74 -18.29 -7.86
N ALA A 439 12.86 -18.55 -9.16
CA ALA A 439 12.69 -17.57 -10.21
C ALA A 439 11.35 -17.81 -10.94
N PRO A 440 10.51 -16.78 -11.11
CA PRO A 440 9.27 -16.88 -11.89
C PRO A 440 9.53 -17.34 -13.32
N ASP A 441 8.78 -18.35 -13.81
CA ASP A 441 8.94 -18.96 -15.13
C ASP A 441 7.61 -19.05 -15.92
N ASP A 442 6.66 -18.19 -15.63
CA ASP A 442 5.45 -18.03 -16.44
C ASP A 442 5.75 -17.31 -17.79
N PRO A 443 4.83 -17.33 -18.78
CA PRO A 443 5.07 -16.75 -20.09
C PRO A 443 5.46 -15.26 -20.04
N VAL A 444 4.88 -14.48 -19.14
CA VAL A 444 5.18 -13.05 -18.99
C VAL A 444 6.56 -12.89 -18.34
N SER A 445 6.87 -13.67 -17.31
CA SER A 445 8.21 -13.70 -16.69
C SER A 445 9.29 -14.07 -17.69
N ARG A 446 9.03 -15.05 -18.58
CA ARG A 446 9.97 -15.41 -19.66
C ARG A 446 10.17 -14.28 -20.67
N LEU A 447 9.10 -13.56 -21.01
CA LEU A 447 9.20 -12.38 -21.87
C LEU A 447 10.00 -11.26 -21.21
N LEU A 448 9.73 -10.96 -19.95
CA LEU A 448 10.48 -9.98 -19.17
C LEU A 448 11.95 -10.37 -19.01
N ASN A 449 12.25 -11.64 -18.78
CA ASN A 449 13.63 -12.14 -18.73
C ASN A 449 14.36 -11.95 -20.07
N LYS A 450 13.70 -12.21 -21.22
CA LYS A 450 14.28 -11.92 -22.53
C LYS A 450 14.57 -10.42 -22.70
N PHE A 451 13.63 -9.57 -22.28
CA PHE A 451 13.82 -8.12 -22.29
C PHE A 451 14.95 -7.67 -21.36
N ILE A 452 15.05 -8.23 -20.16
CA ILE A 452 16.16 -8.00 -19.23
C ILE A 452 17.49 -8.37 -19.90
N HIS A 453 17.58 -9.55 -20.52
CA HIS A 453 18.80 -9.99 -21.22
C HIS A 453 19.17 -9.09 -22.40
N LEU A 454 18.18 -8.53 -23.10
CA LEU A 454 18.41 -7.58 -24.19
C LEU A 454 18.94 -6.23 -23.66
N CYS A 455 18.39 -5.75 -22.54
CA CYS A 455 18.77 -4.47 -21.94
C CYS A 455 20.00 -4.58 -21.01
N ALA A 456 20.34 -5.77 -20.52
CA ALA A 456 21.44 -5.97 -19.58
C ALA A 456 22.83 -5.58 -20.13
N PRO A 457 23.20 -5.90 -21.38
CA PRO A 457 24.53 -5.56 -21.89
C PRO A 457 24.85 -4.06 -21.81
N PRO A 458 24.02 -3.13 -22.31
CA PRO A 458 24.31 -1.70 -22.19
C PRO A 458 24.32 -1.25 -20.72
N PHE A 459 23.43 -1.77 -19.88
CA PHE A 459 23.42 -1.45 -18.45
C PHE A 459 24.71 -1.93 -17.76
N VAL A 460 25.15 -3.16 -18.03
CA VAL A 460 26.40 -3.72 -17.49
C VAL A 460 27.61 -2.94 -17.99
N LEU A 461 27.63 -2.51 -19.25
CA LEU A 461 28.69 -1.67 -19.80
C LEU A 461 28.77 -0.32 -19.06
N VAL A 462 27.64 0.37 -18.90
CA VAL A 462 27.57 1.63 -18.15
C VAL A 462 27.98 1.40 -16.69
N TRP A 463 27.47 0.33 -16.06
CA TRP A 463 27.84 -0.01 -14.69
C TRP A 463 29.35 -0.24 -14.54
N ASN A 464 29.95 -1.06 -15.42
CA ASN A 464 31.39 -1.36 -15.40
C ASN A 464 32.25 -0.13 -15.67
N TRP A 465 31.78 0.75 -16.56
CA TRP A 465 32.46 2.02 -16.83
C TRP A 465 32.43 2.92 -15.58
N VAL A 466 31.24 3.15 -15.00
CA VAL A 466 31.10 3.94 -13.77
C VAL A 466 31.89 3.30 -12.63
N ALA A 467 31.75 1.99 -12.41
CA ALA A 467 32.51 1.28 -11.36
C ALA A 467 34.02 1.36 -11.59
N GLY A 468 34.47 1.44 -12.84
CA GLY A 468 35.87 1.67 -13.21
C GLY A 468 36.42 3.00 -12.70
N LEU A 469 35.60 4.06 -12.70
CA LEU A 469 35.99 5.37 -12.16
C LEU A 469 36.30 5.34 -10.66
N PHE A 470 35.69 4.40 -9.92
CA PHE A 470 35.90 4.24 -8.47
C PHE A 470 36.98 3.19 -8.12
N ARG A 471 37.57 2.51 -9.12
CA ARG A 471 38.65 1.52 -8.86
C ARG A 471 39.83 2.08 -8.10
N PRO A 472 40.33 3.32 -8.34
CA PRO A 472 41.41 3.90 -7.58
C PRO A 472 41.09 4.05 -6.08
N LEU A 473 39.82 4.22 -5.72
CA LEU A 473 39.36 4.40 -4.32
C LEU A 473 39.19 3.06 -3.58
N ARG A 474 39.47 1.93 -4.24
CA ARG A 474 39.39 0.58 -3.62
C ARG A 474 40.73 0.16 -2.96
N ARG A 475 41.78 0.88 -3.22
CA ARG A 475 43.10 0.71 -2.61
C ARG A 475 43.21 1.60 -1.36
#